data_db9f6a9d7269379f3b3c8b0bca564816
#
_entry.id   db9f6a9d7269379f3b3c8b0bca564816
#
_cell.length_a   1.000
_cell.length_b   1.000
_cell.length_c   1.000
_cell.angle_alpha   90.00
_cell.angle_beta   90.00
_cell.angle_gamma   90.00
#
_symmetry.space_group_name_H-M   'P 1'
#
loop_
_entity.id
_entity.type
_entity.pdbx_description
1 polymer ?
#
loop_
_entity_poly.entity_id
_entity_poly.type
_entity_poly.pdbx_seq_one_letter_code
_entity_poly.pdbx_strand_id
1 'polypeptide(L)'
;GLWHTIHVSSEESPNVVHPDRPPIKGLALPSYVAEQRAECGANYLEHPQYQIRVLGEFPSSGPRSIFGISLIEEARKRWNDHVELHPLAGIDLEQRSSLRARGEDVDDGVHGELQLGVDPKRFGDDECVITAVRGKFVYKPHVMPAGDLTGDEIAEAVVQVARAHRRALRDIRATRVKVDGKSVGAAAVDALRRHEATRRKEIRVVDVDVSKRAPDDEKYFNTRSQHWFDGADWTRDGGMLPPVPELTQELLVVQYGFDDKNRLKVEKKDDIRKRLKRSPNKADSFLMAIWDADAPPVDVTTHLPDDKDPPPRFF
;
A
#
# COMPACT_ATOMS: atom_id res chain seq x y z
N GLY A 1 27.04 12.01 -30.47
CA GLY A 1 26.43 10.91 -31.18
C GLY A 1 24.97 10.82 -30.87
N LEU A 2 24.11 11.02 -31.88
CA LEU A 2 22.68 10.89 -31.73
C LEU A 2 22.32 9.41 -31.78
N TRP A 3 21.85 8.87 -30.65
CA TRP A 3 21.24 7.55 -30.60
C TRP A 3 19.79 7.67 -31.06
N HIS A 4 19.38 6.86 -32.04
CA HIS A 4 17.98 6.67 -32.39
C HIS A 4 17.45 5.46 -31.65
N THR A 5 16.43 5.66 -30.83
CA THR A 5 15.75 4.56 -30.16
C THR A 5 14.64 4.06 -31.09
N ILE A 6 14.68 2.77 -31.43
CA ILE A 6 13.59 2.09 -32.15
C ILE A 6 12.82 1.29 -31.13
N HIS A 7 11.55 1.62 -30.96
CA HIS A 7 10.61 0.86 -30.12
C HIS A 7 9.83 -0.10 -31.02
N VAL A 8 9.74 -1.37 -30.62
CA VAL A 8 8.99 -2.40 -31.35
C VAL A 8 8.18 -3.22 -30.38
N SER A 9 6.85 -3.14 -30.47
CA SER A 9 5.91 -3.95 -29.70
C SER A 9 5.57 -5.24 -30.44
N SER A 10 5.46 -6.34 -29.70
CA SER A 10 4.91 -7.60 -30.26
C SER A 10 3.45 -7.48 -30.64
N GLU A 11 2.69 -6.54 -30.06
CA GLU A 11 1.29 -6.24 -30.46
C GLU A 11 1.21 -5.60 -31.85
N GLU A 12 2.24 -4.90 -32.29
CA GLU A 12 2.37 -4.28 -33.61
C GLU A 12 2.95 -5.25 -34.65
N SER A 13 3.26 -6.48 -34.27
CA SER A 13 3.74 -7.50 -35.19
C SER A 13 2.76 -7.70 -36.33
N PRO A 14 3.21 -7.75 -37.61
CA PRO A 14 2.34 -8.03 -38.76
C PRO A 14 1.46 -9.27 -38.59
N ASN A 15 1.93 -10.30 -37.89
CA ASN A 15 1.16 -11.51 -37.61
C ASN A 15 0.01 -11.25 -36.61
N VAL A 16 0.14 -10.27 -35.73
CA VAL A 16 -0.87 -9.90 -34.73
C VAL A 16 -1.89 -8.93 -35.33
N VAL A 17 -1.39 -7.94 -36.07
CA VAL A 17 -2.25 -6.90 -36.70
C VAL A 17 -3.02 -7.46 -37.90
N HIS A 18 -2.47 -8.43 -38.61
CA HIS A 18 -3.07 -9.06 -39.81
C HIS A 18 -3.16 -10.59 -39.65
N PRO A 19 -3.97 -11.10 -38.73
CA PRO A 19 -4.05 -12.54 -38.44
C PRO A 19 -4.65 -13.38 -39.58
N ASP A 20 -5.26 -12.73 -40.56
CA ASP A 20 -5.79 -13.30 -41.77
C ASP A 20 -4.74 -13.63 -42.86
N ARG A 21 -3.51 -13.15 -42.68
CA ARG A 21 -2.40 -13.40 -43.62
C ARG A 21 -1.55 -14.58 -43.19
N PRO A 22 -0.85 -15.24 -44.12
CA PRO A 22 0.13 -16.27 -43.75
C PRO A 22 1.16 -15.72 -42.80
N PRO A 23 1.44 -16.43 -41.68
CA PRO A 23 2.35 -15.89 -40.63
C PRO A 23 3.80 -15.80 -41.12
N ILE A 24 4.42 -14.68 -40.83
CA ILE A 24 5.85 -14.45 -41.09
C ILE A 24 6.65 -15.15 -39.97
N LYS A 25 7.52 -16.06 -40.39
CA LYS A 25 8.36 -16.83 -39.45
C LYS A 25 9.30 -15.91 -38.65
N GLY A 26 9.32 -16.11 -37.34
CA GLY A 26 10.20 -15.37 -36.42
C GLY A 26 9.57 -14.12 -35.82
N LEU A 27 8.35 -13.74 -36.24
CA LEU A 27 7.61 -12.65 -35.62
C LEU A 27 6.58 -13.18 -34.62
N ALA A 28 6.20 -12.32 -33.64
CA ALA A 28 5.23 -12.68 -32.62
C ALA A 28 3.87 -13.07 -33.24
N LEU A 29 3.28 -14.11 -32.67
CA LEU A 29 1.96 -14.61 -33.08
C LEU A 29 0.86 -14.08 -32.12
N PRO A 30 -0.42 -14.01 -32.57
CA PRO A 30 -1.55 -13.64 -31.70
C PRO A 30 -1.65 -14.53 -30.45
N SER A 31 -1.39 -15.83 -30.58
CA SER A 31 -1.40 -16.79 -29.46
C SER A 31 -0.36 -16.45 -28.39
N TYR A 32 0.84 -16.03 -28.78
CA TYR A 32 1.87 -15.59 -27.84
C TYR A 32 1.43 -14.38 -27.03
N VAL A 33 0.85 -13.37 -27.70
CA VAL A 33 0.36 -12.15 -27.01
C VAL A 33 -0.79 -12.50 -26.07
N ALA A 34 -1.72 -13.37 -26.48
CA ALA A 34 -2.84 -13.82 -25.66
C ALA A 34 -2.35 -14.61 -24.42
N GLU A 35 -1.36 -15.51 -24.59
CA GLU A 35 -0.75 -16.26 -23.50
C GLU A 35 -0.08 -15.33 -22.49
N GLN A 36 0.71 -14.35 -22.93
CA GLN A 36 1.36 -13.39 -22.04
C GLN A 36 0.34 -12.51 -21.30
N ARG A 37 -0.78 -12.14 -21.93
CA ARG A 37 -1.89 -11.43 -21.25
C ARG A 37 -2.51 -12.29 -20.15
N ALA A 38 -2.78 -13.55 -20.43
CA ALA A 38 -3.36 -14.49 -19.47
C ALA A 38 -2.43 -14.75 -18.28
N GLU A 39 -1.12 -14.89 -18.53
CA GLU A 39 -0.11 -15.05 -17.47
C GLU A 39 0.00 -13.81 -16.58
N CYS A 40 -0.12 -12.60 -17.13
CA CYS A 40 0.01 -11.34 -16.41
C CYS A 40 -1.28 -10.89 -15.71
N GLY A 41 -2.42 -11.50 -16.01
CA GLY A 41 -3.71 -11.22 -15.37
C GLY A 41 -4.39 -9.93 -15.86
N ALA A 42 -5.42 -9.48 -15.13
CA ALA A 42 -6.28 -8.37 -15.55
C ALA A 42 -5.53 -7.05 -15.83
N ASN A 43 -4.43 -6.79 -15.09
CA ASN A 43 -3.62 -5.57 -15.24
C ASN A 43 -2.34 -5.82 -16.04
N TYR A 44 -2.41 -6.66 -17.07
CA TYR A 44 -1.26 -7.09 -17.86
C TYR A 44 -0.44 -5.93 -18.44
N LEU A 45 -1.05 -4.81 -18.81
CA LEU A 45 -0.35 -3.64 -19.37
C LEU A 45 0.66 -3.02 -18.38
N GLU A 46 0.39 -3.10 -17.09
CA GLU A 46 1.27 -2.60 -16.03
C GLU A 46 2.24 -3.67 -15.55
N HIS A 47 2.06 -4.92 -15.97
CA HIS A 47 2.89 -6.02 -15.51
C HIS A 47 4.27 -5.96 -16.17
N PRO A 48 5.38 -5.90 -15.38
CA PRO A 48 6.73 -5.72 -15.92
C PRO A 48 7.12 -6.76 -16.97
N GLN A 49 6.65 -7.98 -16.83
CA GLN A 49 6.91 -9.06 -17.78
C GLN A 49 6.27 -8.78 -19.14
N TYR A 50 5.04 -8.23 -19.13
CA TYR A 50 4.33 -7.86 -20.36
C TYR A 50 5.01 -6.66 -21.02
N GLN A 51 5.38 -5.65 -20.24
CA GLN A 51 6.13 -4.47 -20.73
C GLN A 51 7.43 -4.87 -21.40
N ILE A 52 8.22 -5.78 -20.79
CA ILE A 52 9.51 -6.24 -21.37
C ILE A 52 9.27 -7.14 -22.59
N ARG A 53 8.40 -8.15 -22.46
CA ARG A 53 8.33 -9.25 -23.45
C ARG A 53 7.42 -8.97 -24.62
N VAL A 54 6.39 -8.16 -24.40
CA VAL A 54 5.35 -7.87 -25.40
C VAL A 54 5.46 -6.46 -25.92
N LEU A 55 5.49 -5.46 -25.00
CA LEU A 55 5.54 -4.07 -25.42
C LEU A 55 6.95 -3.61 -25.83
N GLY A 56 8.01 -4.31 -25.40
CA GLY A 56 9.40 -3.90 -25.67
C GLY A 56 9.82 -2.65 -24.89
N GLU A 57 9.11 -2.36 -23.80
CA GLU A 57 9.34 -1.19 -22.94
C GLU A 57 10.27 -1.53 -21.77
N PHE A 58 10.96 -0.50 -21.28
CA PHE A 58 11.61 -0.61 -19.98
C PHE A 58 10.53 -0.50 -18.91
N PRO A 59 10.35 -1.52 -18.04
CA PRO A 59 9.31 -1.48 -17.04
C PRO A 59 9.53 -0.32 -16.08
N SER A 60 8.47 0.39 -15.77
CA SER A 60 8.45 1.49 -14.80
C SER A 60 8.73 1.03 -13.36
N SER A 61 8.70 -0.28 -13.12
CA SER A 61 9.04 -0.93 -11.86
C SER A 61 9.89 -2.18 -12.11
N GLY A 62 10.65 -2.64 -11.12
CA GLY A 62 11.40 -3.89 -11.21
C GLY A 62 10.49 -5.09 -11.52
N PRO A 63 10.98 -6.13 -12.20
CA PRO A 63 10.16 -7.26 -12.71
C PRO A 63 9.43 -8.05 -11.61
N ARG A 64 9.62 -7.72 -10.33
CA ARG A 64 8.98 -8.33 -9.18
C ARG A 64 8.54 -7.29 -8.14
N SER A 65 8.32 -6.04 -8.56
CA SER A 65 7.80 -4.98 -7.68
C SER A 65 6.30 -5.17 -7.45
N ILE A 66 5.85 -4.99 -6.22
CA ILE A 66 4.43 -5.11 -5.85
C ILE A 66 3.69 -3.82 -6.20
N PHE A 67 4.35 -2.68 -5.96
CA PHE A 67 3.86 -1.36 -6.34
C PHE A 67 4.59 -0.86 -7.60
N GLY A 68 3.83 -0.54 -8.65
CA GLY A 68 4.36 0.12 -9.85
C GLY A 68 4.43 1.64 -9.64
N ILE A 69 5.29 2.30 -10.41
CA ILE A 69 5.41 3.77 -10.34
C ILE A 69 4.11 4.46 -10.76
N SER A 70 3.44 3.97 -11.80
CA SER A 70 2.16 4.50 -12.26
C SER A 70 1.08 4.46 -11.19
N LEU A 71 0.98 3.33 -10.47
CA LEU A 71 0.04 3.17 -9.36
C LEU A 71 0.27 4.22 -8.26
N ILE A 72 1.54 4.46 -7.91
CA ILE A 72 1.90 5.44 -6.87
C ILE A 72 1.64 6.87 -7.37
N GLU A 73 1.95 7.18 -8.61
CA GLU A 73 1.72 8.50 -9.21
C GLU A 73 0.23 8.83 -9.30
N GLU A 74 -0.60 7.88 -9.70
CA GLU A 74 -2.05 8.03 -9.70
C GLU A 74 -2.62 8.23 -8.28
N ALA A 75 -2.13 7.46 -7.31
CA ALA A 75 -2.54 7.61 -5.92
C ALA A 75 -2.12 8.97 -5.33
N ARG A 76 -0.93 9.47 -5.71
CA ARG A 76 -0.46 10.82 -5.36
C ARG A 76 -1.26 11.91 -6.04
N LYS A 77 -1.63 11.71 -7.30
CA LYS A 77 -2.50 12.65 -8.00
C LYS A 77 -3.84 12.78 -7.30
N ARG A 78 -4.50 11.65 -6.97
CA ARG A 78 -5.76 11.66 -6.19
C ARG A 78 -5.61 12.37 -4.84
N TRP A 79 -4.48 12.18 -4.16
CA TRP A 79 -4.19 12.85 -2.90
C TRP A 79 -4.05 14.37 -3.09
N ASN A 80 -3.30 14.81 -4.09
CA ASN A 80 -3.11 16.23 -4.41
C ASN A 80 -4.44 16.90 -4.81
N ASP A 81 -5.23 16.25 -5.66
CA ASP A 81 -6.54 16.73 -6.10
C ASP A 81 -7.49 16.92 -4.88
N HIS A 82 -7.44 15.98 -3.91
CA HIS A 82 -8.21 16.12 -2.67
C HIS A 82 -7.74 17.27 -1.80
N VAL A 83 -6.43 17.44 -1.62
CA VAL A 83 -5.84 18.52 -0.81
C VAL A 83 -6.06 19.90 -1.46
N GLU A 84 -6.10 19.99 -2.77
CA GLU A 84 -6.44 21.23 -3.47
C GLU A 84 -7.86 21.69 -3.11
N LEU A 85 -8.82 20.76 -3.01
CA LEU A 85 -10.19 21.06 -2.59
C LEU A 85 -10.33 21.24 -1.07
N HIS A 86 -9.53 20.55 -0.28
CA HIS A 86 -9.57 20.50 1.18
C HIS A 86 -8.17 20.71 1.78
N PRO A 87 -7.64 21.94 1.81
CA PRO A 87 -6.24 22.19 2.22
C PRO A 87 -5.88 21.67 3.61
N LEU A 88 -6.86 21.62 4.53
CA LEU A 88 -6.66 21.08 5.87
C LEU A 88 -6.37 19.58 5.91
N ALA A 89 -6.64 18.83 4.83
CA ALA A 89 -6.25 17.44 4.72
C ALA A 89 -4.72 17.28 4.60
N GLY A 90 -4.06 18.23 3.95
CA GLY A 90 -2.61 18.20 3.67
C GLY A 90 -1.70 18.70 4.79
N ILE A 91 -2.26 19.28 5.88
CA ILE A 91 -1.44 19.81 7.00
C ILE A 91 -0.76 18.68 7.79
N ASP A 92 0.34 19.00 8.44
CA ASP A 92 1.06 18.06 9.29
C ASP A 92 0.40 17.89 10.68
N LEU A 93 0.95 16.94 11.47
CA LEU A 93 0.41 16.64 12.79
C LEU A 93 0.51 17.83 13.76
N GLU A 94 1.58 18.62 13.70
CA GLU A 94 1.81 19.75 14.59
C GLU A 94 0.78 20.86 14.33
N GLN A 95 0.60 21.23 13.07
CA GLN A 95 -0.41 22.20 12.63
C GLN A 95 -1.82 21.73 13.04
N ARG A 96 -2.16 20.46 12.82
CA ARG A 96 -3.43 19.88 13.19
C ARG A 96 -3.67 19.91 14.70
N SER A 97 -2.65 19.54 15.48
CA SER A 97 -2.70 19.58 16.94
C SER A 97 -2.88 21.00 17.48
N SER A 98 -2.21 21.98 16.86
CA SER A 98 -2.32 23.40 17.20
C SER A 98 -3.73 23.93 16.96
N LEU A 99 -4.37 23.60 15.82
CA LEU A 99 -5.76 23.97 15.53
C LEU A 99 -6.70 23.38 16.58
N ARG A 100 -6.52 22.10 16.90
CA ARG A 100 -7.32 21.42 17.92
C ARG A 100 -7.17 22.02 19.31
N ALA A 101 -5.97 22.42 19.71
CA ALA A 101 -5.72 23.08 21.00
C ALA A 101 -6.44 24.43 21.14
N ARG A 102 -6.71 25.11 20.01
CA ARG A 102 -7.51 26.33 19.95
C ARG A 102 -9.02 26.09 19.88
N GLY A 103 -9.45 24.81 19.90
CA GLY A 103 -10.86 24.44 19.77
C GLY A 103 -11.43 24.54 18.35
N GLU A 104 -10.55 24.70 17.35
CA GLU A 104 -10.96 24.73 15.96
C GLU A 104 -11.27 23.32 15.45
N ASP A 105 -12.39 23.18 14.72
CA ASP A 105 -12.68 21.94 14.02
C ASP A 105 -11.97 21.89 12.68
N VAL A 106 -11.31 20.75 12.40
CA VAL A 106 -10.56 20.57 11.16
C VAL A 106 -11.41 19.73 10.21
N ASP A 107 -12.21 20.41 9.38
CA ASP A 107 -12.89 19.74 8.28
C ASP A 107 -11.90 19.57 7.11
N ASP A 108 -11.47 18.33 6.93
CA ASP A 108 -10.53 17.93 5.88
C ASP A 108 -11.22 17.21 4.71
N GLY A 109 -12.56 17.21 4.67
CA GLY A 109 -13.33 16.55 3.61
C GLY A 109 -13.19 15.02 3.56
N VAL A 110 -12.37 14.44 4.44
CA VAL A 110 -12.10 12.98 4.43
C VAL A 110 -13.15 12.23 5.23
N HIS A 111 -13.75 11.20 4.66
CA HIS A 111 -14.78 10.37 5.26
C HIS A 111 -14.27 8.95 5.59
N GLY A 112 -14.95 8.27 6.51
CA GLY A 112 -14.64 6.90 6.92
C GLY A 112 -14.10 6.79 8.34
N GLU A 113 -13.74 5.57 8.72
CA GLU A 113 -13.14 5.29 10.03
C GLU A 113 -11.66 5.70 10.07
N LEU A 114 -11.25 6.28 11.21
CA LEU A 114 -9.86 6.56 11.47
C LEU A 114 -9.14 5.30 11.94
N GLN A 115 -8.07 4.96 11.27
CA GLN A 115 -7.22 3.82 11.60
C GLN A 115 -5.77 4.29 11.68
N LEU A 116 -5.01 3.75 12.61
CA LEU A 116 -3.59 3.98 12.74
C LEU A 116 -2.82 2.68 12.54
N GLY A 117 -1.74 2.75 11.80
CA GLY A 117 -0.72 1.70 11.74
C GLY A 117 0.56 2.20 12.42
N VAL A 118 1.14 1.36 13.24
CA VAL A 118 2.33 1.69 14.03
C VAL A 118 3.41 0.66 13.74
N ASP A 119 4.53 1.11 13.17
CA ASP A 119 5.76 0.32 13.10
C ASP A 119 6.70 0.78 14.20
N PRO A 120 6.66 0.14 15.40
CA PRO A 120 7.42 0.57 16.55
C PRO A 120 8.87 0.16 16.42
N LYS A 121 9.79 1.10 16.71
CA LYS A 121 11.24 0.84 16.82
C LYS A 121 11.74 1.41 18.13
N ARG A 122 12.68 0.71 18.75
CA ARG A 122 13.20 1.07 20.07
C ARG A 122 14.70 1.38 20.05
N PHE A 123 15.47 0.71 19.18
CA PHE A 123 16.92 0.82 19.17
C PHE A 123 17.46 0.99 17.74
N GLY A 124 18.57 1.72 17.63
CA GLY A 124 19.32 1.90 16.40
C GLY A 124 18.85 3.09 15.57
N ASP A 125 19.24 3.10 14.31
CA ASP A 125 18.98 4.20 13.35
C ASP A 125 17.59 4.12 12.68
N ASP A 126 16.78 3.14 13.06
CA ASP A 126 15.43 2.97 12.50
C ASP A 126 14.42 3.88 13.24
N GLU A 127 13.54 4.51 12.48
CA GLU A 127 12.49 5.40 12.97
C GLU A 127 11.24 4.63 13.43
N CYS A 128 10.58 5.08 14.50
CA CYS A 128 9.21 4.67 14.80
C CYS A 128 8.23 5.51 13.98
N VAL A 129 7.37 4.86 13.22
CA VAL A 129 6.44 5.52 12.30
C VAL A 129 4.99 5.21 12.65
N ILE A 130 4.17 6.26 12.70
CA ILE A 130 2.73 6.18 12.91
C ILE A 130 2.04 6.77 11.70
N THR A 131 1.30 5.94 10.95
CA THR A 131 0.52 6.38 9.80
C THR A 131 -0.95 6.39 10.14
N ALA A 132 -1.61 7.54 9.93
CA ALA A 132 -3.06 7.68 10.04
C ALA A 132 -3.71 7.51 8.67
N VAL A 133 -4.81 6.77 8.63
CA VAL A 133 -5.63 6.56 7.43
C VAL A 133 -7.10 6.76 7.80
N ARG A 134 -7.83 7.50 6.96
CA ARG A 134 -9.29 7.61 7.07
C ARG A 134 -9.92 7.29 5.71
N GLY A 135 -10.79 6.29 5.65
CA GLY A 135 -11.36 5.83 4.38
C GLY A 135 -10.26 5.47 3.39
N LYS A 136 -10.20 6.20 2.27
CA LYS A 136 -9.15 6.03 1.23
C LYS A 136 -8.01 7.04 1.31
N PHE A 137 -7.98 7.92 2.29
CA PHE A 137 -6.99 8.98 2.43
C PHE A 137 -5.90 8.60 3.45
N VAL A 138 -4.64 8.62 3.03
CA VAL A 138 -3.47 8.45 3.89
C VAL A 138 -2.94 9.83 4.25
N TYR A 139 -2.88 10.12 5.54
CA TYR A 139 -2.22 11.34 6.04
C TYR A 139 -0.71 11.21 6.00
N LYS A 140 0.01 12.34 5.99
CA LYS A 140 1.47 12.32 6.10
C LYS A 140 1.88 11.55 7.36
N PRO A 141 2.78 10.55 7.26
CA PRO A 141 3.20 9.77 8.42
C PRO A 141 3.85 10.64 9.48
N HIS A 142 3.52 10.39 10.74
CA HIS A 142 4.24 10.94 11.87
C HIS A 142 5.45 10.06 12.16
N VAL A 143 6.64 10.67 12.14
CA VAL A 143 7.91 9.99 12.37
C VAL A 143 8.46 10.46 13.70
N MET A 144 8.63 9.53 14.63
CA MET A 144 9.36 9.78 15.85
C MET A 144 10.86 9.62 15.57
N PRO A 145 11.71 10.53 16.08
CA PRO A 145 13.15 10.45 15.84
C PRO A 145 13.73 9.13 16.35
N ALA A 146 14.79 8.69 15.70
CA ALA A 146 15.56 7.53 16.15
C ALA A 146 16.08 7.76 17.57
N GLY A 147 16.04 6.73 18.39
CA GLY A 147 16.48 6.78 19.79
C GLY A 147 15.90 5.63 20.61
N ASP A 148 16.22 5.63 21.89
CA ASP A 148 15.75 4.62 22.85
C ASP A 148 14.34 4.96 23.33
N LEU A 149 13.33 4.73 22.46
CA LEU A 149 11.94 4.97 22.79
C LEU A 149 11.39 3.91 23.73
N THR A 150 10.72 4.34 24.78
CA THR A 150 9.95 3.47 25.68
C THR A 150 8.58 3.13 25.08
N GLY A 151 7.97 2.04 25.55
CA GLY A 151 6.61 1.70 25.15
C GLY A 151 5.58 2.78 25.52
N ASP A 152 5.80 3.48 26.64
CA ASP A 152 4.91 4.56 27.10
C ASP A 152 5.05 5.82 26.24
N GLU A 153 6.24 6.18 25.78
CA GLU A 153 6.46 7.29 24.84
C GLU A 153 5.82 7.01 23.48
N ILE A 154 5.95 5.78 22.98
CA ILE A 154 5.27 5.37 21.74
C ILE A 154 3.75 5.43 21.94
N ALA A 155 3.23 4.93 23.07
CA ALA A 155 1.80 4.95 23.36
C ALA A 155 1.24 6.38 23.42
N GLU A 156 1.94 7.29 24.08
CA GLU A 156 1.54 8.70 24.15
C GLU A 156 1.51 9.35 22.76
N ALA A 157 2.54 9.14 21.93
CA ALA A 157 2.60 9.65 20.57
C ALA A 157 1.43 9.10 19.73
N VAL A 158 1.12 7.81 19.82
CA VAL A 158 -0.02 7.18 19.13
C VAL A 158 -1.33 7.83 19.54
N VAL A 159 -1.53 8.07 20.84
CA VAL A 159 -2.76 8.72 21.34
C VAL A 159 -2.86 10.16 20.87
N GLN A 160 -1.75 10.90 20.85
CA GLN A 160 -1.70 12.26 20.31
C GLN A 160 -2.09 12.28 18.82
N VAL A 161 -1.52 11.37 18.01
CA VAL A 161 -1.89 11.23 16.59
C VAL A 161 -3.38 10.91 16.45
N ALA A 162 -3.89 9.95 17.21
CA ALA A 162 -5.30 9.59 17.18
C ALA A 162 -6.20 10.80 17.48
N ARG A 163 -5.90 11.54 18.55
CA ARG A 163 -6.66 12.70 18.98
C ARG A 163 -6.61 13.85 17.95
N ALA A 164 -5.44 14.10 17.36
CA ALA A 164 -5.29 15.14 16.35
C ALA A 164 -6.11 14.87 15.08
N HIS A 165 -6.28 13.61 14.71
CA HIS A 165 -7.03 13.20 13.52
C HIS A 165 -8.52 12.88 13.77
N ARG A 166 -9.01 12.87 15.00
CA ARG A 166 -10.45 12.71 15.27
C ARG A 166 -11.22 13.93 14.77
N ARG A 167 -12.40 13.72 14.14
CA ARG A 167 -13.22 14.79 13.55
C ARG A 167 -13.80 15.75 14.58
N ALA A 168 -14.32 15.21 15.67
CA ALA A 168 -14.89 16.01 16.73
C ALA A 168 -14.61 15.38 18.09
N LEU A 169 -14.69 16.16 19.17
CA LEU A 169 -14.66 15.67 20.53
C LEU A 169 -15.74 14.60 20.82
N ARG A 170 -16.80 14.56 19.98
CA ARG A 170 -17.91 13.61 20.04
C ARG A 170 -17.79 12.43 19.07
N ASP A 171 -16.64 12.24 18.42
CA ASP A 171 -16.44 11.04 17.62
C ASP A 171 -16.45 9.81 18.53
N ILE A 172 -17.60 9.13 18.57
CA ILE A 172 -17.87 8.00 19.48
C ILE A 172 -17.20 6.71 19.01
N ARG A 173 -16.72 6.66 17.78
CA ARG A 173 -16.02 5.48 17.26
C ARG A 173 -14.58 5.48 17.75
N ALA A 174 -14.18 4.37 18.37
CA ALA A 174 -12.80 4.16 18.75
C ALA A 174 -11.90 4.10 17.52
N THR A 175 -10.81 4.86 17.54
CA THR A 175 -9.76 4.74 16.53
C THR A 175 -9.10 3.35 16.63
N ARG A 176 -9.08 2.58 15.55
CA ARG A 176 -8.35 1.30 15.53
C ARG A 176 -6.86 1.59 15.40
N VAL A 177 -6.08 1.11 16.37
CA VAL A 177 -4.62 1.25 16.41
C VAL A 177 -4.02 -0.13 16.25
N LYS A 178 -3.41 -0.37 15.10
CA LYS A 178 -2.77 -1.63 14.73
C LYS A 178 -1.26 -1.50 14.90
N VAL A 179 -0.68 -2.37 15.70
CA VAL A 179 0.73 -2.32 16.10
C VAL A 179 1.39 -3.65 15.77
N ASP A 180 2.58 -3.64 15.14
CA ASP A 180 3.40 -4.85 15.07
C ASP A 180 3.88 -5.21 16.48
N GLY A 181 3.18 -6.14 17.13
CA GLY A 181 3.41 -6.54 18.52
C GLY A 181 4.64 -7.40 18.74
N LYS A 182 5.48 -7.63 17.73
CA LYS A 182 6.71 -8.43 17.92
C LYS A 182 7.82 -7.63 18.60
N SER A 183 8.54 -8.32 19.48
CA SER A 183 9.74 -7.80 20.15
C SER A 183 9.51 -6.44 20.82
N VAL A 184 9.96 -5.38 20.19
CA VAL A 184 9.82 -3.99 20.67
C VAL A 184 8.37 -3.53 20.73
N GLY A 185 7.55 -3.98 19.80
CA GLY A 185 6.15 -3.60 19.74
C GLY A 185 5.31 -4.13 20.89
N ALA A 186 5.72 -5.23 21.54
CA ALA A 186 5.00 -5.77 22.69
C ALA A 186 4.92 -4.73 23.85
N ALA A 187 6.00 -4.00 24.11
CA ALA A 187 6.00 -2.96 25.13
C ALA A 187 5.03 -1.80 24.77
N ALA A 188 4.97 -1.40 23.50
CA ALA A 188 4.05 -0.38 23.03
C ALA A 188 2.58 -0.87 23.11
N VAL A 189 2.31 -2.12 22.72
CA VAL A 189 0.98 -2.73 22.84
C VAL A 189 0.52 -2.77 24.29
N ASP A 190 1.39 -3.19 25.21
CA ASP A 190 1.07 -3.25 26.65
C ASP A 190 0.85 -1.85 27.23
N ALA A 191 1.65 -0.87 26.86
CA ALA A 191 1.46 0.52 27.27
C ALA A 191 0.15 1.09 26.75
N LEU A 192 -0.17 0.89 25.47
CA LEU A 192 -1.44 1.30 24.87
C LEU A 192 -2.66 0.63 25.52
N ARG A 193 -2.58 -0.66 25.86
CA ARG A 193 -3.65 -1.37 26.56
C ARG A 193 -3.93 -0.81 27.97
N ARG A 194 -2.89 -0.36 28.66
CA ARG A 194 -3.00 0.30 29.98
C ARG A 194 -3.39 1.76 29.90
N HIS A 195 -3.23 2.40 28.77
CA HIS A 195 -3.45 3.83 28.59
C HIS A 195 -4.91 4.23 28.85
N GLU A 196 -5.11 5.43 29.41
CA GLU A 196 -6.45 5.95 29.73
C GLU A 196 -7.36 6.08 28.48
N ALA A 197 -6.79 6.44 27.32
CA ALA A 197 -7.53 6.51 26.06
C ALA A 197 -8.16 5.17 25.67
N THR A 198 -7.52 4.03 25.96
CA THR A 198 -8.08 2.70 25.75
C THR A 198 -9.23 2.44 26.73
N ARG A 199 -9.04 2.78 28.01
CA ARG A 199 -10.09 2.65 29.03
C ARG A 199 -11.30 3.51 28.73
N ARG A 200 -11.09 4.72 28.17
CA ARG A 200 -12.19 5.62 27.71
C ARG A 200 -12.77 5.24 26.35
N LYS A 201 -12.31 4.15 25.73
CA LYS A 201 -12.73 3.71 24.39
C LYS A 201 -12.45 4.75 23.28
N GLU A 202 -11.47 5.61 23.47
CA GLU A 202 -10.99 6.53 22.43
C GLU A 202 -10.23 5.77 21.34
N ILE A 203 -9.47 4.75 21.76
CA ILE A 203 -8.72 3.86 20.87
C ILE A 203 -9.03 2.39 21.16
N ARG A 204 -8.91 1.56 20.13
CA ARG A 204 -8.95 0.09 20.21
C ARG A 204 -7.63 -0.45 19.69
N VAL A 205 -6.87 -1.11 20.53
CA VAL A 205 -5.55 -1.66 20.20
C VAL A 205 -5.72 -3.03 19.56
N VAL A 206 -5.09 -3.21 18.41
CA VAL A 206 -5.02 -4.48 17.66
C VAL A 206 -3.55 -4.86 17.55
N ASP A 207 -3.19 -5.97 18.19
CA ASP A 207 -1.86 -6.54 18.13
C ASP A 207 -1.73 -7.41 16.87
N VAL A 208 -0.83 -7.02 15.96
CA VAL A 208 -0.67 -7.66 14.66
C VAL A 208 0.67 -8.38 14.61
N ASP A 209 0.66 -9.68 14.39
CA ASP A 209 1.87 -10.46 14.12
C ASP A 209 2.00 -10.73 12.61
N VAL A 210 2.75 -9.89 11.93
CA VAL A 210 2.96 -9.97 10.47
C VAL A 210 3.69 -11.23 10.00
N SER A 211 4.30 -11.99 10.92
CA SER A 211 5.02 -13.22 10.57
C SER A 211 4.15 -14.48 10.63
N LYS A 212 2.95 -14.38 11.21
CA LYS A 212 2.01 -15.50 11.25
C LYS A 212 1.59 -15.93 9.86
N ARG A 213 0.96 -17.11 9.81
CA ARG A 213 0.27 -17.61 8.63
C ARG A 213 -0.72 -16.56 8.14
N ALA A 214 -0.74 -16.33 6.83
CA ALA A 214 -1.70 -15.40 6.23
C ALA A 214 -3.14 -15.88 6.44
N PRO A 215 -4.12 -14.98 6.57
CA PRO A 215 -5.55 -15.37 6.48
C PRO A 215 -5.86 -16.16 5.20
N ASP A 216 -5.36 -15.71 4.04
CA ASP A 216 -5.37 -16.44 2.77
C ASP A 216 -4.01 -17.14 2.58
N ASP A 217 -3.82 -18.27 3.24
CA ASP A 217 -2.55 -19.00 3.23
C ASP A 217 -2.42 -19.98 2.06
N GLU A 218 -3.42 -20.09 1.21
CA GLU A 218 -3.30 -20.77 -0.08
C GLU A 218 -2.54 -19.85 -1.07
N LYS A 219 -2.78 -18.54 -1.03
CA LYS A 219 -2.19 -17.57 -1.93
C LYS A 219 -0.91 -16.92 -1.38
N TYR A 220 -0.84 -16.65 -0.08
CA TYR A 220 0.24 -15.90 0.54
C TYR A 220 1.05 -16.73 1.54
N PHE A 221 2.37 -16.53 1.55
CA PHE A 221 3.29 -17.23 2.45
C PHE A 221 3.04 -16.90 3.93
N ASN A 222 2.81 -15.63 4.25
CA ASN A 222 2.56 -15.14 5.61
C ASN A 222 1.76 -13.84 5.56
N THR A 223 1.30 -13.36 6.73
CA THR A 223 0.52 -12.13 6.88
C THR A 223 1.25 -10.92 6.29
N ARG A 224 2.58 -10.80 6.43
CA ARG A 224 3.35 -9.72 5.82
C ARG A 224 3.23 -9.72 4.29
N SER A 225 3.31 -10.89 3.68
CA SER A 225 3.13 -11.01 2.23
C SER A 225 1.75 -10.54 1.82
N GLN A 226 0.71 -10.98 2.51
CA GLN A 226 -0.66 -10.55 2.23
C GLN A 226 -0.82 -9.03 2.39
N HIS A 227 -0.30 -8.42 3.46
CA HIS A 227 -0.37 -6.95 3.67
C HIS A 227 0.15 -6.15 2.47
N TRP A 228 1.26 -6.59 1.87
CA TRP A 228 1.85 -5.88 0.73
C TRP A 228 0.96 -5.94 -0.51
N PHE A 229 0.37 -7.10 -0.80
CA PHE A 229 -0.53 -7.25 -1.96
C PHE A 229 -1.88 -6.57 -1.72
N ASP A 230 -2.49 -6.77 -0.54
CA ASP A 230 -3.73 -6.09 -0.15
C ASP A 230 -3.56 -4.56 -0.18
N GLY A 231 -2.36 -4.06 0.19
CA GLY A 231 -2.00 -2.66 0.12
C GLY A 231 -1.96 -2.12 -1.31
N ALA A 232 -1.41 -2.89 -2.24
CA ALA A 232 -1.42 -2.52 -3.65
C ALA A 232 -2.85 -2.52 -4.22
N ASP A 233 -3.65 -3.52 -3.88
CA ASP A 233 -5.05 -3.60 -4.31
C ASP A 233 -5.90 -2.47 -3.72
N TRP A 234 -5.73 -2.17 -2.42
CA TRP A 234 -6.37 -1.03 -1.77
C TRP A 234 -6.01 0.30 -2.45
N THR A 235 -4.75 0.44 -2.88
CA THR A 235 -4.27 1.65 -3.58
C THR A 235 -4.89 1.76 -4.97
N ARG A 236 -5.01 0.64 -5.72
CA ARG A 236 -5.73 0.60 -7.02
C ARG A 236 -7.19 0.97 -6.87
N ASP A 237 -7.82 0.51 -5.79
CA ASP A 237 -9.22 0.78 -5.46
C ASP A 237 -9.43 2.19 -4.85
N GLY A 238 -8.72 3.18 -5.38
CA GLY A 238 -8.91 4.59 -5.06
C GLY A 238 -8.11 5.10 -3.86
N GLY A 239 -7.15 4.34 -3.34
CA GLY A 239 -6.26 4.82 -2.27
C GLY A 239 -5.52 6.09 -2.65
N MET A 240 -5.40 7.04 -1.71
CA MET A 240 -4.73 8.33 -1.87
C MET A 240 -3.46 8.36 -1.02
N LEU A 241 -2.31 8.47 -1.66
CA LEU A 241 -1.00 8.44 -1.00
C LEU A 241 -0.38 9.83 -0.93
N PRO A 242 0.14 10.27 0.23
CA PRO A 242 0.78 11.57 0.38
C PRO A 242 2.09 11.64 -0.42
N PRO A 243 2.50 12.83 -0.90
CA PRO A 243 3.73 13.04 -1.65
C PRO A 243 4.97 13.00 -0.72
N VAL A 244 5.21 11.86 -0.07
CA VAL A 244 6.34 11.60 0.81
C VAL A 244 7.38 10.77 0.04
N PRO A 245 8.56 11.34 -0.29
CA PRO A 245 9.55 10.66 -1.13
C PRO A 245 10.01 9.32 -0.56
N GLU A 246 10.21 9.24 0.75
CA GLU A 246 10.67 8.02 1.42
C GLU A 246 9.61 6.91 1.35
N LEU A 247 8.33 7.23 1.51
CA LEU A 247 7.24 6.26 1.35
C LEU A 247 7.20 5.73 -0.08
N THR A 248 7.36 6.63 -1.06
CA THR A 248 7.43 6.25 -2.48
C THR A 248 8.58 5.27 -2.74
N GLN A 249 9.78 5.58 -2.25
CA GLN A 249 10.96 4.72 -2.41
C GLN A 249 10.75 3.35 -1.75
N GLU A 250 10.16 3.32 -0.54
CA GLU A 250 9.89 2.11 0.20
C GLU A 250 8.89 1.21 -0.51
N LEU A 251 7.82 1.77 -1.09
CA LEU A 251 6.84 1.02 -1.86
C LEU A 251 7.41 0.44 -3.16
N LEU A 252 8.26 1.20 -3.85
CA LEU A 252 8.84 0.78 -5.14
C LEU A 252 9.91 -0.30 -4.99
N VAL A 253 10.70 -0.29 -3.90
CA VAL A 253 11.89 -1.13 -3.77
C VAL A 253 11.57 -2.57 -3.43
N VAL A 254 10.40 -2.82 -2.80
CA VAL A 254 10.04 -4.14 -2.27
C VAL A 254 9.62 -5.08 -3.38
N GLN A 255 10.25 -6.24 -3.39
CA GLN A 255 10.05 -7.28 -4.38
C GLN A 255 9.36 -8.51 -3.78
N TYR A 256 8.75 -9.30 -4.64
CA TYR A 256 8.17 -10.58 -4.27
C TYR A 256 8.74 -11.74 -5.10
N GLY A 257 8.52 -12.93 -4.62
CA GLY A 257 8.79 -14.19 -5.30
C GLY A 257 7.75 -15.21 -4.92
N PHE A 258 8.07 -16.47 -5.14
CA PHE A 258 7.22 -17.59 -4.75
C PHE A 258 7.98 -18.51 -3.80
N ASP A 259 7.25 -19.16 -2.91
CA ASP A 259 7.81 -20.25 -2.10
C ASP A 259 7.67 -21.60 -2.82
N ASP A 260 8.11 -22.68 -2.14
CA ASP A 260 8.08 -24.06 -2.68
C ASP A 260 6.66 -24.57 -2.97
N LYS A 261 5.63 -23.90 -2.44
CA LYS A 261 4.20 -24.18 -2.67
C LYS A 261 3.56 -23.20 -3.66
N ASN A 262 4.37 -22.45 -4.39
CA ASN A 262 3.92 -21.42 -5.34
C ASN A 262 3.07 -20.29 -4.72
N ARG A 263 3.24 -20.01 -3.42
CA ARG A 263 2.57 -18.92 -2.74
C ARG A 263 3.38 -17.63 -2.88
N LEU A 264 2.70 -16.52 -3.01
CA LEU A 264 3.31 -15.18 -3.06
C LEU A 264 4.06 -14.88 -1.76
N LYS A 265 5.32 -14.54 -1.89
CA LYS A 265 6.23 -14.29 -0.77
C LYS A 265 6.99 -12.99 -0.98
N VAL A 266 6.79 -12.04 -0.09
CA VAL A 266 7.60 -10.82 -0.03
C VAL A 266 9.00 -11.17 0.45
N GLU A 267 10.00 -10.56 -0.18
CA GLU A 267 11.41 -10.75 0.15
C GLU A 267 11.76 -10.45 1.61
N LYS A 268 12.90 -10.91 2.07
CA LYS A 268 13.36 -10.69 3.45
C LYS A 268 13.69 -9.21 3.70
N LYS A 269 13.41 -8.72 4.92
CA LYS A 269 13.75 -7.35 5.33
C LYS A 269 15.24 -7.01 5.13
N ASP A 270 16.14 -7.97 5.30
CA ASP A 270 17.58 -7.77 5.10
C ASP A 270 17.94 -7.46 3.64
N ASP A 271 17.24 -8.05 2.67
CA ASP A 271 17.49 -7.78 1.26
C ASP A 271 16.93 -6.40 0.86
N ILE A 272 15.80 -5.99 1.42
CA ILE A 272 15.28 -4.63 1.29
C ILE A 272 16.28 -3.62 1.89
N ARG A 273 16.79 -3.88 3.11
CA ARG A 273 17.76 -3.01 3.78
C ARG A 273 19.07 -2.83 2.98
N LYS A 274 19.53 -3.87 2.29
CA LYS A 274 20.73 -3.78 1.42
C LYS A 274 20.53 -2.75 0.29
N ARG A 275 19.33 -2.68 -0.28
CA ARG A 275 19.00 -1.76 -1.39
C ARG A 275 18.60 -0.38 -0.88
N LEU A 276 17.74 -0.32 0.12
CA LEU A 276 17.17 0.94 0.64
C LEU A 276 18.11 1.65 1.63
N LYS A 277 19.09 0.92 2.22
CA LYS A 277 20.00 1.34 3.31
C LYS A 277 19.28 1.65 4.64
N ARG A 278 18.00 1.34 4.75
CA ARG A 278 17.15 1.46 5.94
C ARG A 278 15.98 0.48 5.86
N SER A 279 15.19 0.37 6.92
CA SER A 279 13.95 -0.41 6.91
C SER A 279 12.83 0.37 6.19
N PRO A 280 11.84 -0.30 5.59
CA PRO A 280 10.68 0.34 4.93
C PRO A 280 9.60 0.70 5.97
N ASN A 281 9.95 1.51 6.99
CA ASN A 281 9.10 1.76 8.15
C ASN A 281 7.82 2.53 7.82
N LYS A 282 7.89 3.48 6.85
CA LYS A 282 6.72 4.25 6.39
C LYS A 282 5.74 3.36 5.62
N ALA A 283 6.27 2.47 4.76
CA ALA A 283 5.43 1.50 4.05
C ALA A 283 4.84 0.46 5.01
N ASP A 284 5.64 -0.12 5.93
CA ASP A 284 5.15 -1.10 6.90
C ASP A 284 4.04 -0.50 7.78
N SER A 285 4.18 0.76 8.27
CA SER A 285 3.15 1.43 9.07
C SER A 285 1.89 1.77 8.24
N PHE A 286 2.04 2.18 6.97
CA PHE A 286 0.90 2.42 6.07
C PHE A 286 0.11 1.13 5.82
N LEU A 287 0.79 0.05 5.45
CA LEU A 287 0.17 -1.24 5.19
C LEU A 287 -0.54 -1.79 6.44
N MET A 288 0.06 -1.57 7.61
CA MET A 288 -0.57 -1.91 8.90
C MET A 288 -1.88 -1.11 9.11
N ALA A 289 -1.87 0.19 8.79
CA ALA A 289 -3.04 1.06 8.99
C ALA A 289 -4.26 0.60 8.17
N ILE A 290 -4.05 0.19 6.93
CA ILE A 290 -5.14 -0.20 6.02
C ILE A 290 -5.57 -1.65 6.17
N TRP A 291 -4.75 -2.50 6.80
CA TRP A 291 -5.06 -3.92 6.91
C TRP A 291 -6.29 -4.17 7.79
N ASP A 292 -7.23 -4.96 7.30
CA ASP A 292 -8.42 -5.38 8.05
C ASP A 292 -8.34 -6.87 8.36
N ALA A 293 -7.92 -7.18 9.59
CA ALA A 293 -7.81 -8.55 10.08
C ALA A 293 -9.16 -9.27 10.18
N ASP A 294 -10.24 -8.50 10.27
CA ASP A 294 -11.60 -9.00 10.42
C ASP A 294 -12.36 -9.03 9.08
N ALA A 295 -11.75 -8.57 7.98
CA ALA A 295 -12.37 -8.65 6.66
C ALA A 295 -12.45 -10.13 6.24
N PRO A 296 -13.64 -10.61 5.83
CA PRO A 296 -13.72 -11.94 5.22
C PRO A 296 -12.83 -11.96 3.96
N PRO A 297 -12.24 -13.11 3.61
CA PRO A 297 -11.51 -13.25 2.38
C PRO A 297 -12.38 -12.77 1.22
N VAL A 298 -11.83 -11.90 0.37
CA VAL A 298 -12.56 -11.40 -0.82
C VAL A 298 -12.78 -12.60 -1.73
N ASP A 299 -14.02 -13.02 -1.88
CA ASP A 299 -14.40 -14.06 -2.82
C ASP A 299 -14.26 -13.51 -4.24
N VAL A 300 -13.13 -13.80 -4.86
CA VAL A 300 -12.80 -13.33 -6.22
C VAL A 300 -13.72 -13.93 -7.28
N THR A 301 -14.57 -14.91 -6.91
CA THR A 301 -15.48 -15.57 -7.84
C THR A 301 -16.70 -14.72 -8.20
N THR A 302 -16.98 -13.63 -7.48
CA THR A 302 -18.16 -12.79 -7.71
C THR A 302 -17.95 -11.65 -8.73
N HIS A 303 -16.77 -11.51 -9.34
CA HIS A 303 -16.47 -10.46 -10.33
C HIS A 303 -15.94 -10.97 -11.68
N LEU A 304 -16.13 -12.23 -11.98
CA LEU A 304 -16.08 -12.63 -13.39
C LEU A 304 -17.41 -12.22 -14.01
N PRO A 305 -17.43 -11.33 -15.02
CA PRO A 305 -18.65 -11.08 -15.77
C PRO A 305 -19.09 -12.41 -16.38
N ASP A 306 -20.37 -12.75 -16.18
CA ASP A 306 -20.97 -13.93 -16.81
C ASP A 306 -20.74 -13.82 -18.34
N ASP A 307 -20.27 -14.91 -18.96
CA ASP A 307 -20.05 -15.04 -20.41
C ASP A 307 -21.35 -14.87 -21.26
N LYS A 308 -22.40 -14.36 -20.63
CA LYS A 308 -23.73 -14.18 -21.24
C LYS A 308 -24.13 -12.73 -21.50
N ASP A 309 -23.32 -11.76 -21.06
CA ASP A 309 -23.63 -10.36 -21.36
C ASP A 309 -23.09 -9.97 -22.74
N PRO A 310 -23.93 -9.48 -23.66
CA PRO A 310 -23.47 -9.02 -24.95
C PRO A 310 -22.62 -7.76 -24.81
N PRO A 311 -21.59 -7.58 -25.66
CA PRO A 311 -20.71 -6.42 -25.55
C PRO A 311 -21.50 -5.11 -25.71
N PRO A 312 -21.10 -4.03 -24.98
CA PRO A 312 -21.79 -2.74 -25.07
C PRO A 312 -21.75 -2.22 -26.51
N ARG A 313 -22.92 -1.88 -27.07
CA ARG A 313 -23.04 -1.21 -28.38
C ARG A 313 -22.67 0.26 -28.18
N PHE A 314 -21.55 0.65 -28.74
CA PHE A 314 -21.20 2.07 -28.90
C PHE A 314 -22.02 2.63 -30.07
N PHE A 315 -22.79 3.67 -29.79
CA PHE A 315 -23.39 4.56 -30.79
C PHE A 315 -22.47 5.77 -30.98
#